data_8f6853803bde8a49ba06acea6ac54c77
#
_entry.id   8f6853803bde8a49ba06acea6ac54c77
#
_cell.length_a   1.000
_cell.length_b   1.000
_cell.length_c   1.000
_cell.angle_alpha   90.00
_cell.angle_beta   90.00
_cell.angle_gamma   90.00
#
_symmetry.space_group_name_H-M   'P 1'
#
loop_
_entity.id
_entity.type
_entity.pdbx_description
1 polymer ?
#
loop_
_entity_poly.entity_id
_entity_poly.type
_entity_poly.pdbx_seq_one_letter_code
_entity_poly.pdbx_strand_id
1 'polypeptide(L)'
;MTLVNGPKSAAALFSSLLQSCIGSNAFRQGKSVHHRLIIAPPTSPPDLHLSTKLVIFYSHFGDIAAARRVFDGMPHRSVVSWTAMVSAYAKNGRSREALDLFALMLRSGARPNQFTFGSAARACAGARCARNGAQVHACAAKGRFAGDMFVQSALMDMHLRCGSVADANRLFAEMERKDVVSWNALIRGFVERMHYNDALGLFSSMLRDAMVPDHFTFGSALKACGAVNALSNVELIHTYIIKLGYLAEMVVTSSLIDAYAKCRSLSSARVIYDSMCEPDLVSSTALISGYSMDRNHSEDAMKLFCKIHLEGLRIDGVLLSSLLAICANIASIKFGAQLHAYMCKKQPMGDAALDNALVDMYAKAGEFSDARRAFDEMPHRNVISWTSLITACGKNGFGEDAVALFDRMEEDGVKPNEVTFLALLSACSHSGLMNKGIEYFTSMMSKYCINPRVEHYSSAIDLLARGGQLDDAWKLVQKMNTEPNSSMYGAVLGACKIHGNVPLGETAAKNLFTMDPESSVNYAVLANMYAESCLWEDARRTRKLLAETSRGKEVGCSVI
;
A
#
# COMPACT_ATOMS: atom_id res chain seq x y z
N MET A 1 34.62 -58.69 1.65
CA MET A 1 35.38 -57.61 0.99
C MET A 1 35.40 -56.40 1.87
N THR A 2 36.41 -56.26 2.71
CA THR A 2 36.66 -55.18 3.66
C THR A 2 37.41 -54.07 2.92
N LEU A 3 36.67 -53.02 2.54
CA LEU A 3 37.30 -51.81 2.04
C LEU A 3 37.82 -50.99 3.23
N VAL A 4 39.10 -51.03 3.42
CA VAL A 4 39.88 -50.12 4.28
C VAL A 4 39.85 -48.75 3.61
N ASN A 5 38.80 -47.96 3.89
CA ASN A 5 38.75 -46.55 3.51
C ASN A 5 39.26 -45.73 4.70
N GLY A 6 40.42 -45.08 4.54
CA GLY A 6 41.04 -44.24 5.57
C GLY A 6 40.11 -43.04 5.94
N PRO A 7 40.40 -42.35 7.06
CA PRO A 7 39.52 -41.32 7.64
C PRO A 7 39.18 -40.15 6.71
N LYS A 8 40.00 -39.84 5.71
CA LYS A 8 39.71 -38.84 4.66
C LYS A 8 38.59 -39.25 3.70
N SER A 9 38.40 -40.56 3.47
CA SER A 9 37.32 -41.09 2.62
C SER A 9 35.95 -41.03 3.28
N ALA A 10 35.87 -41.24 4.62
CA ALA A 10 34.63 -41.17 5.37
C ALA A 10 34.08 -39.75 5.46
N ALA A 11 34.96 -38.76 5.72
CA ALA A 11 34.55 -37.34 5.77
C ALA A 11 34.04 -36.82 4.41
N ALA A 12 34.68 -37.25 3.32
CA ALA A 12 34.25 -36.91 1.96
C ALA A 12 32.88 -37.53 1.64
N LEU A 13 32.63 -38.78 2.07
CA LEU A 13 31.35 -39.47 1.88
C LEU A 13 30.21 -38.74 2.64
N PHE A 14 30.42 -38.41 3.92
CA PHE A 14 29.45 -37.67 4.71
C PHE A 14 29.16 -36.26 4.14
N SER A 15 30.20 -35.58 3.63
CA SER A 15 30.06 -34.28 2.96
C SER A 15 29.20 -34.36 1.70
N SER A 16 29.38 -35.41 0.88
CA SER A 16 28.58 -35.65 -0.32
C SER A 16 27.14 -36.04 0.01
N LEU A 17 26.91 -36.84 1.05
CA LEU A 17 25.58 -37.19 1.54
C LEU A 17 24.83 -35.96 2.05
N LEU A 18 25.45 -35.06 2.81
CA LEU A 18 24.85 -33.81 3.24
C LEU A 18 24.51 -32.91 2.05
N GLN A 19 25.37 -32.85 1.04
CA GLN A 19 25.10 -32.09 -0.19
C GLN A 19 23.91 -32.66 -0.96
N SER A 20 23.80 -33.98 -1.06
CA SER A 20 22.66 -34.68 -1.66
C SER A 20 21.36 -34.39 -0.86
N CYS A 21 21.42 -34.43 0.46
CA CYS A 21 20.28 -34.10 1.31
C CYS A 21 19.81 -32.64 1.13
N ILE A 22 20.71 -31.70 0.90
CA ILE A 22 20.36 -30.29 0.56
C ILE A 22 19.64 -30.27 -0.79
N GLY A 23 20.19 -30.90 -1.81
CA GLY A 23 19.62 -30.92 -3.16
C GLY A 23 18.27 -31.62 -3.28
N SER A 24 18.04 -32.70 -2.49
CA SER A 24 16.78 -33.44 -2.44
C SER A 24 15.78 -32.97 -1.41
N ASN A 25 16.07 -31.85 -0.69
CA ASN A 25 15.26 -31.31 0.40
C ASN A 25 14.96 -32.31 1.54
N ALA A 26 15.89 -33.21 1.84
CA ALA A 26 15.73 -34.35 2.73
C ALA A 26 16.26 -34.11 4.15
N PHE A 27 15.55 -33.26 4.94
CA PHE A 27 15.98 -32.81 6.27
C PHE A 27 16.20 -33.97 7.29
N ARG A 28 15.26 -34.92 7.35
CA ARG A 28 15.34 -36.06 8.29
C ARG A 28 16.58 -36.93 8.03
N GLN A 29 16.90 -37.20 6.76
CA GLN A 29 18.06 -37.96 6.38
C GLN A 29 19.37 -37.28 6.73
N GLY A 30 19.46 -35.95 6.50
CA GLY A 30 20.63 -35.16 6.91
C GLY A 30 20.83 -35.11 8.44
N LYS A 31 19.76 -35.07 9.23
CA LYS A 31 19.86 -35.21 10.71
C LYS A 31 20.40 -36.60 11.10
N SER A 32 20.00 -37.67 10.40
CA SER A 32 20.51 -39.03 10.64
C SER A 32 22.00 -39.12 10.30
N VAL A 33 22.44 -38.44 9.24
CA VAL A 33 23.88 -38.33 8.89
C VAL A 33 24.64 -37.62 10.02
N HIS A 34 24.13 -36.49 10.54
CA HIS A 34 24.76 -35.77 11.66
C HIS A 34 24.80 -36.62 12.94
N HIS A 35 23.73 -37.37 13.25
CA HIS A 35 23.70 -38.26 14.41
C HIS A 35 24.77 -39.35 14.33
N ARG A 36 24.95 -39.98 13.14
CA ARG A 36 26.02 -40.95 12.90
C ARG A 36 27.41 -40.36 13.06
N LEU A 37 27.60 -39.09 12.69
CA LEU A 37 28.87 -38.39 12.90
C LEU A 37 29.20 -38.16 14.38
N ILE A 38 28.18 -37.94 15.23
CA ILE A 38 28.36 -37.76 16.68
C ILE A 38 28.72 -39.11 17.35
N ILE A 39 28.14 -40.21 16.90
CA ILE A 39 28.35 -41.54 17.47
C ILE A 39 29.67 -42.18 16.99
N ALA A 40 30.18 -41.80 15.82
CA ALA A 40 31.43 -42.32 15.29
C ALA A 40 32.59 -42.00 16.25
N PRO A 41 33.46 -42.98 16.60
CA PRO A 41 34.55 -42.74 17.52
C PRO A 41 35.45 -41.60 17.01
N PRO A 42 35.91 -40.67 17.90
CA PRO A 42 36.70 -39.51 17.50
C PRO A 42 38.12 -39.97 17.11
N THR A 43 38.29 -40.39 15.84
CA THR A 43 39.60 -40.79 15.31
C THR A 43 40.46 -39.61 14.82
N SER A 44 39.88 -38.38 14.82
CA SER A 44 40.60 -37.13 14.48
C SER A 44 39.72 -35.94 14.90
N PRO A 45 40.29 -34.69 15.08
CA PRO A 45 39.52 -33.51 15.34
C PRO A 45 38.44 -33.31 14.25
N PRO A 46 37.28 -32.74 14.59
CA PRO A 46 36.19 -32.58 13.65
C PRO A 46 36.68 -31.85 12.40
N ASP A 47 36.51 -32.48 11.24
CA ASP A 47 36.95 -31.92 9.96
C ASP A 47 36.23 -30.58 9.74
N LEU A 48 37.02 -29.52 9.57
CA LEU A 48 36.55 -28.16 9.34
C LEU A 48 35.56 -28.08 8.17
N HIS A 49 35.84 -28.83 7.11
CA HIS A 49 34.98 -28.87 5.92
C HIS A 49 33.62 -29.50 6.22
N LEU A 50 33.60 -30.60 6.95
CA LEU A 50 32.38 -31.31 7.31
C LEU A 50 31.53 -30.48 8.29
N SER A 51 32.15 -29.87 9.30
CA SER A 51 31.45 -28.95 10.23
C SER A 51 30.86 -27.76 9.48
N THR A 52 31.57 -27.20 8.50
CA THR A 52 31.05 -26.11 7.65
C THR A 52 29.85 -26.60 6.81
N LYS A 53 29.90 -27.82 6.27
CA LYS A 53 28.74 -28.40 5.53
C LYS A 53 27.53 -28.64 6.42
N LEU A 54 27.72 -29.02 7.68
CA LEU A 54 26.63 -29.13 8.66
C LEU A 54 25.99 -27.77 8.96
N VAL A 55 26.80 -26.73 9.12
CA VAL A 55 26.31 -25.36 9.28
C VAL A 55 25.45 -24.96 8.06
N ILE A 56 25.93 -25.21 6.84
CA ILE A 56 25.21 -24.91 5.60
C ILE A 56 23.90 -25.72 5.53
N PHE A 57 23.95 -27.02 5.87
CA PHE A 57 22.80 -27.89 5.89
C PHE A 57 21.70 -27.38 6.82
N TYR A 58 21.99 -27.15 8.10
CA TYR A 58 21.00 -26.64 9.05
C TYR A 58 20.49 -25.26 8.68
N SER A 59 21.38 -24.40 8.14
CA SER A 59 21.01 -23.06 7.66
C SER A 59 20.03 -23.12 6.49
N HIS A 60 20.21 -24.09 5.57
CA HIS A 60 19.32 -24.29 4.42
C HIS A 60 17.88 -24.64 4.85
N PHE A 61 17.76 -25.48 5.87
CA PHE A 61 16.47 -25.92 6.41
C PHE A 61 15.89 -24.99 7.50
N GLY A 62 16.52 -23.86 7.79
CA GLY A 62 16.01 -22.87 8.75
C GLY A 62 16.22 -23.25 10.23
N ASP A 63 16.89 -24.36 10.54
CA ASP A 63 17.24 -24.74 11.91
C ASP A 63 18.50 -24.00 12.38
N ILE A 64 18.32 -22.67 12.58
CA ILE A 64 19.40 -21.76 12.94
C ILE A 64 20.02 -22.10 14.29
N ALA A 65 19.22 -22.66 15.23
CA ALA A 65 19.72 -23.06 16.54
C ALA A 65 20.70 -24.22 16.44
N ALA A 66 20.41 -25.22 15.59
CA ALA A 66 21.34 -26.32 15.35
C ALA A 66 22.58 -25.86 14.56
N ALA A 67 22.40 -25.01 13.53
CA ALA A 67 23.53 -24.40 12.82
C ALA A 67 24.47 -23.65 13.77
N ARG A 68 23.91 -22.86 14.68
CA ARG A 68 24.68 -22.09 15.68
C ARG A 68 25.45 -23.01 16.64
N ARG A 69 24.84 -24.06 17.16
CA ARG A 69 25.52 -25.01 18.05
C ARG A 69 26.71 -25.70 17.36
N VAL A 70 26.53 -26.10 16.09
CA VAL A 70 27.63 -26.68 15.32
C VAL A 70 28.75 -25.65 15.10
N PHE A 71 28.40 -24.41 14.75
CA PHE A 71 29.36 -23.34 14.53
C PHE A 71 30.12 -22.96 15.80
N ASP A 72 29.45 -22.89 16.95
CA ASP A 72 30.10 -22.56 18.24
C ASP A 72 31.01 -23.67 18.72
N GLY A 73 30.72 -24.93 18.43
CA GLY A 73 31.56 -26.09 18.71
C GLY A 73 32.80 -26.24 17.79
N MET A 74 32.94 -25.39 16.76
CA MET A 74 34.10 -25.45 15.86
C MET A 74 35.35 -24.85 16.55
N PRO A 75 36.46 -25.60 16.70
CA PRO A 75 37.70 -25.08 17.29
C PRO A 75 38.37 -24.01 16.40
N HIS A 76 38.28 -24.19 15.07
CA HIS A 76 38.70 -23.23 14.07
C HIS A 76 37.57 -22.90 13.13
N ARG A 77 37.39 -21.63 12.81
CA ARG A 77 36.32 -21.15 11.93
C ARG A 77 36.89 -20.60 10.64
N SER A 78 36.46 -21.15 9.51
CA SER A 78 36.86 -20.65 8.19
C SER A 78 35.97 -19.46 7.77
N VAL A 79 36.47 -18.65 6.83
CA VAL A 79 35.65 -17.58 6.21
C VAL A 79 34.32 -18.13 5.68
N VAL A 80 34.31 -19.37 5.17
CA VAL A 80 33.11 -20.02 4.66
C VAL A 80 32.09 -20.31 5.77
N SER A 81 32.54 -20.82 6.93
CA SER A 81 31.65 -21.08 8.07
C SER A 81 31.08 -19.79 8.67
N TRP A 82 31.89 -18.73 8.78
CA TRP A 82 31.42 -17.42 9.18
C TRP A 82 30.36 -16.87 8.21
N THR A 83 30.67 -16.91 6.91
CA THR A 83 29.75 -16.43 5.85
C THR A 83 28.42 -17.21 5.86
N ALA A 84 28.50 -18.56 6.01
CA ALA A 84 27.30 -19.39 6.08
C ALA A 84 26.38 -18.98 7.25
N MET A 85 26.95 -18.74 8.44
CA MET A 85 26.16 -18.32 9.60
C MET A 85 25.59 -16.90 9.46
N VAL A 86 26.40 -15.92 9.00
CA VAL A 86 25.91 -14.55 8.74
C VAL A 86 24.77 -14.58 7.72
N SER A 87 24.93 -15.36 6.63
CA SER A 87 23.91 -15.52 5.60
C SER A 87 22.65 -16.20 6.14
N ALA A 88 22.80 -17.22 7.01
CA ALA A 88 21.70 -17.91 7.64
C ALA A 88 20.84 -16.97 8.48
N TYR A 89 21.47 -16.19 9.35
CA TYR A 89 20.76 -15.20 10.17
C TYR A 89 20.07 -14.14 9.30
N ALA A 90 20.77 -13.59 8.30
CA ALA A 90 20.23 -12.58 7.40
C ALA A 90 19.01 -13.07 6.59
N LYS A 91 19.06 -14.32 6.09
CA LYS A 91 17.94 -14.91 5.33
C LYS A 91 16.72 -15.20 6.18
N ASN A 92 16.91 -15.52 7.46
CA ASN A 92 15.82 -15.84 8.39
C ASN A 92 15.32 -14.62 9.20
N GLY A 93 15.60 -13.41 8.75
CA GLY A 93 15.11 -12.17 9.36
C GLY A 93 15.78 -11.79 10.69
N ARG A 94 16.77 -12.55 11.15
CA ARG A 94 17.54 -12.27 12.38
C ARG A 94 18.69 -11.31 12.07
N SER A 95 18.34 -10.11 11.64
CA SER A 95 19.31 -9.12 11.14
C SER A 95 20.30 -8.66 12.19
N ARG A 96 19.88 -8.51 13.46
CA ARG A 96 20.75 -8.06 14.55
C ARG A 96 21.82 -9.10 14.84
N GLU A 97 21.44 -10.35 15.00
CA GLU A 97 22.38 -11.46 15.24
C GLU A 97 23.35 -11.67 14.07
N ALA A 98 22.91 -11.42 12.83
CA ALA A 98 23.79 -11.47 11.66
C ALA A 98 24.88 -10.39 11.74
N LEU A 99 24.52 -9.16 12.13
CA LEU A 99 25.47 -8.05 12.27
C LEU A 99 26.42 -8.23 13.46
N ASP A 100 25.92 -8.73 14.59
CA ASP A 100 26.75 -9.06 15.76
C ASP A 100 27.78 -10.14 15.40
N LEU A 101 27.36 -11.14 14.63
CA LEU A 101 28.24 -12.20 14.17
C LEU A 101 29.28 -11.69 13.15
N PHE A 102 28.88 -10.78 12.26
CA PHE A 102 29.81 -10.10 11.34
C PHE A 102 30.84 -9.27 12.11
N ALA A 103 30.43 -8.53 13.13
CA ALA A 103 31.35 -7.79 13.99
C ALA A 103 32.31 -8.72 14.76
N LEU A 104 31.84 -9.89 15.23
CA LEU A 104 32.66 -10.90 15.87
C LEU A 104 33.68 -11.50 14.89
N MET A 105 33.30 -11.76 13.66
CA MET A 105 34.19 -12.20 12.58
C MET A 105 35.35 -11.19 12.38
N LEU A 106 35.02 -9.90 12.29
CA LEU A 106 36.05 -8.85 12.15
C LEU A 106 37.02 -8.80 13.35
N ARG A 107 36.49 -8.91 14.58
CA ARG A 107 37.29 -8.93 15.82
C ARG A 107 38.18 -10.17 15.92
N SER A 108 37.77 -11.30 15.35
CA SER A 108 38.57 -12.53 15.32
C SER A 108 39.74 -12.47 14.31
N GLY A 109 39.87 -11.39 13.55
CA GLY A 109 40.88 -11.25 12.50
C GLY A 109 40.58 -11.98 11.21
N ALA A 110 39.39 -12.63 11.09
CA ALA A 110 38.97 -13.29 9.87
C ALA A 110 38.62 -12.24 8.80
N ARG A 111 39.16 -12.39 7.60
CA ARG A 111 38.94 -11.45 6.49
C ARG A 111 37.62 -11.79 5.77
N PRO A 112 36.59 -10.91 5.78
CA PRO A 112 35.36 -11.13 5.01
C PRO A 112 35.64 -11.22 3.51
N ASN A 113 34.85 -12.04 2.80
CA ASN A 113 34.83 -12.10 1.34
C ASN A 113 33.58 -11.38 0.78
N GLN A 114 33.45 -11.34 -0.53
CA GLN A 114 32.30 -10.72 -1.22
C GLN A 114 30.95 -11.24 -0.73
N PHE A 115 30.82 -12.54 -0.49
CA PHE A 115 29.59 -13.18 -0.01
C PHE A 115 29.27 -12.79 1.44
N THR A 116 30.32 -12.57 2.27
CA THR A 116 30.13 -12.07 3.64
C THR A 116 29.59 -10.64 3.62
N PHE A 117 30.19 -9.76 2.78
CA PHE A 117 29.71 -8.37 2.65
C PHE A 117 28.30 -8.31 2.10
N GLY A 118 27.95 -9.13 1.08
CA GLY A 118 26.59 -9.23 0.56
C GLY A 118 25.57 -9.69 1.61
N SER A 119 25.98 -10.63 2.48
CA SER A 119 25.11 -11.09 3.58
C SER A 119 24.95 -10.05 4.68
N ALA A 120 26.02 -9.33 5.03
CA ALA A 120 26.00 -8.24 6.00
C ALA A 120 25.16 -7.05 5.49
N ALA A 121 25.31 -6.68 4.22
CA ALA A 121 24.48 -5.65 3.58
C ALA A 121 23.00 -6.02 3.61
N ARG A 122 22.64 -7.28 3.30
CA ARG A 122 21.28 -7.80 3.42
C ARG A 122 20.74 -7.73 4.84
N ALA A 123 21.58 -8.01 5.85
CA ALA A 123 21.20 -7.89 7.26
C ALA A 123 20.92 -6.43 7.64
N CYS A 124 21.74 -5.47 7.18
CA CYS A 124 21.50 -4.04 7.38
C CYS A 124 20.18 -3.59 6.75
N ALA A 125 19.91 -4.05 5.52
CA ALA A 125 18.66 -3.79 4.80
C ALA A 125 17.43 -4.32 5.56
N GLY A 126 17.52 -5.52 6.12
CA GLY A 126 16.47 -6.13 6.95
C GLY A 126 16.24 -5.40 8.28
N ALA A 127 17.30 -4.90 8.91
CA ALA A 127 17.24 -4.09 10.12
C ALA A 127 16.82 -2.63 9.86
N ARG A 128 16.80 -2.17 8.61
CA ARG A 128 16.60 -0.77 8.19
C ARG A 128 17.53 0.22 8.96
N CYS A 129 18.76 -0.19 9.23
CA CYS A 129 19.71 0.58 10.04
C CYS A 129 20.77 1.26 9.16
N ALA A 130 20.61 2.55 8.88
CA ALA A 130 21.52 3.33 8.06
C ALA A 130 22.95 3.39 8.65
N ARG A 131 23.08 3.48 9.99
CA ARG A 131 24.39 3.54 10.67
C ARG A 131 25.21 2.27 10.44
N ASN A 132 24.62 1.11 10.65
CA ASN A 132 25.31 -0.17 10.41
C ASN A 132 25.60 -0.36 8.92
N GLY A 133 24.68 0.09 8.05
CA GLY A 133 24.88 0.09 6.61
C GLY A 133 26.12 0.88 6.17
N ALA A 134 26.28 2.11 6.68
CA ALA A 134 27.44 2.92 6.41
C ALA A 134 28.75 2.27 6.90
N GLN A 135 28.72 1.59 8.05
CA GLN A 135 29.87 0.84 8.57
C GLN A 135 30.24 -0.34 7.68
N VAL A 136 29.26 -1.14 7.24
CA VAL A 136 29.48 -2.28 6.33
C VAL A 136 30.04 -1.77 5.00
N HIS A 137 29.49 -0.69 4.46
CA HIS A 137 29.99 -0.06 3.23
C HIS A 137 31.45 0.39 3.39
N ALA A 138 31.79 1.11 4.47
CA ALA A 138 33.18 1.52 4.74
C ALA A 138 34.13 0.32 4.91
N CYS A 139 33.67 -0.77 5.55
CA CYS A 139 34.47 -2.00 5.67
C CYS A 139 34.71 -2.68 4.31
N ALA A 140 33.69 -2.71 3.43
CA ALA A 140 33.79 -3.26 2.08
C ALA A 140 34.80 -2.45 1.23
N ALA A 141 34.75 -1.12 1.31
CA ALA A 141 35.71 -0.23 0.62
C ALA A 141 37.12 -0.45 1.10
N LYS A 142 37.37 -0.53 2.42
CA LYS A 142 38.70 -0.83 3.01
C LYS A 142 39.18 -2.23 2.64
N GLY A 143 38.27 -3.19 2.49
CA GLY A 143 38.58 -4.56 2.09
C GLY A 143 38.90 -4.76 0.61
N ARG A 144 38.95 -3.68 -0.19
CA ARG A 144 39.16 -3.67 -1.66
C ARG A 144 38.03 -4.34 -2.45
N PHE A 145 36.79 -4.32 -1.92
CA PHE A 145 35.58 -4.83 -2.60
C PHE A 145 34.73 -3.69 -3.18
N ALA A 146 35.24 -2.45 -3.22
CA ALA A 146 34.50 -1.31 -3.77
C ALA A 146 34.16 -1.49 -5.26
N GLY A 147 35.01 -2.20 -6.03
CA GLY A 147 34.78 -2.50 -7.46
C GLY A 147 34.12 -3.86 -7.71
N ASP A 148 33.80 -4.65 -6.67
CA ASP A 148 33.12 -5.94 -6.86
C ASP A 148 31.63 -5.73 -7.13
N MET A 149 31.17 -6.11 -8.31
CA MET A 149 29.80 -5.89 -8.79
C MET A 149 28.74 -6.53 -7.88
N PHE A 150 29.01 -7.71 -7.30
CA PHE A 150 28.10 -8.36 -6.38
C PHE A 150 27.95 -7.59 -5.07
N VAL A 151 29.08 -7.06 -4.54
CA VAL A 151 29.09 -6.25 -3.32
C VAL A 151 28.43 -4.89 -3.57
N GLN A 152 28.72 -4.25 -4.71
CA GLN A 152 28.10 -2.97 -5.08
C GLN A 152 26.58 -3.10 -5.20
N SER A 153 26.07 -4.13 -5.86
CA SER A 153 24.62 -4.39 -5.98
C SER A 153 23.97 -4.61 -4.61
N ALA A 154 24.63 -5.37 -3.71
CA ALA A 154 24.12 -5.61 -2.36
C ALA A 154 24.14 -4.34 -1.48
N LEU A 155 25.19 -3.51 -1.60
CA LEU A 155 25.28 -2.23 -0.90
C LEU A 155 24.24 -1.24 -1.42
N MET A 156 23.98 -1.22 -2.72
CA MET A 156 22.96 -0.39 -3.34
C MET A 156 21.56 -0.74 -2.82
N ASP A 157 21.16 -2.04 -2.83
CA ASP A 157 19.88 -2.50 -2.24
C ASP A 157 19.80 -2.13 -0.74
N MET A 158 20.90 -2.27 -0.01
CA MET A 158 20.98 -1.86 1.39
C MET A 158 20.71 -0.37 1.59
N HIS A 159 21.39 0.51 0.83
CA HIS A 159 21.20 1.95 0.93
C HIS A 159 19.78 2.36 0.57
N LEU A 160 19.21 1.77 -0.47
CA LEU A 160 17.82 1.98 -0.84
C LEU A 160 16.84 1.62 0.30
N ARG A 161 17.08 0.49 0.97
CA ARG A 161 16.21 0.04 2.09
C ARG A 161 16.45 0.83 3.38
N CYS A 162 17.69 1.28 3.64
CA CYS A 162 18.04 2.08 4.81
C CYS A 162 17.72 3.57 4.68
N GLY A 163 17.39 4.07 3.49
CA GLY A 163 16.91 5.44 3.30
C GLY A 163 17.82 6.38 2.52
N SER A 164 18.98 5.95 2.06
CA SER A 164 19.90 6.80 1.31
C SER A 164 19.82 6.53 -0.20
N VAL A 165 18.87 7.18 -0.86
CA VAL A 165 18.75 7.13 -2.32
C VAL A 165 19.98 7.75 -3.01
N ALA A 166 20.54 8.82 -2.41
CA ALA A 166 21.72 9.49 -2.95
C ALA A 166 22.95 8.57 -2.98
N ASP A 167 23.18 7.79 -1.90
CA ASP A 167 24.29 6.84 -1.87
C ASP A 167 24.10 5.67 -2.83
N ALA A 168 22.87 5.20 -2.99
CA ALA A 168 22.55 4.16 -3.97
C ALA A 168 22.84 4.63 -5.41
N ASN A 169 22.39 5.85 -5.75
CA ASN A 169 22.66 6.46 -7.06
C ASN A 169 24.15 6.66 -7.30
N ARG A 170 24.91 7.09 -6.28
CA ARG A 170 26.37 7.26 -6.38
C ARG A 170 27.05 5.92 -6.68
N LEU A 171 26.73 4.88 -5.91
CA LEU A 171 27.25 3.54 -6.16
C LEU A 171 26.94 3.04 -7.57
N PHE A 172 25.70 3.25 -8.02
CA PHE A 172 25.31 2.86 -9.37
C PHE A 172 26.05 3.64 -10.46
N ALA A 173 26.31 4.93 -10.24
CA ALA A 173 27.09 5.75 -11.18
C ALA A 173 28.56 5.33 -11.23
N GLU A 174 29.14 4.88 -10.11
CA GLU A 174 30.53 4.41 -9.98
C GLU A 174 30.74 2.98 -10.53
N MET A 175 29.67 2.23 -10.85
CA MET A 175 29.80 0.89 -11.43
C MET A 175 30.38 0.95 -12.84
N GLU A 176 31.53 0.30 -13.05
CA GLU A 176 32.17 0.20 -14.37
C GLU A 176 31.31 -0.57 -15.38
N ARG A 177 30.62 -1.60 -14.90
CA ARG A 177 29.68 -2.42 -15.70
C ARG A 177 28.36 -2.49 -14.97
N LYS A 178 27.29 -2.13 -15.65
CA LYS A 178 25.94 -2.24 -15.15
C LYS A 178 25.30 -3.47 -15.78
N ASP A 179 24.83 -4.39 -14.95
CA ASP A 179 24.06 -5.56 -15.41
C ASP A 179 22.56 -5.39 -15.12
N VAL A 180 21.74 -6.29 -15.65
CA VAL A 180 20.28 -6.25 -15.44
C VAL A 180 19.93 -6.32 -13.96
N VAL A 181 20.73 -7.03 -13.15
CA VAL A 181 20.48 -7.19 -11.70
C VAL A 181 20.64 -5.86 -10.97
N SER A 182 21.69 -5.08 -11.30
CA SER A 182 21.93 -3.76 -10.71
C SER A 182 20.86 -2.73 -11.12
N TRP A 183 20.42 -2.75 -12.38
CA TRP A 183 19.30 -1.94 -12.84
C TRP A 183 18.00 -2.30 -12.11
N ASN A 184 17.68 -3.59 -12.01
CA ASN A 184 16.48 -4.08 -11.32
C ASN A 184 16.47 -3.71 -9.83
N ALA A 185 17.62 -3.84 -9.16
CA ALA A 185 17.75 -3.46 -7.76
C ALA A 185 17.45 -1.97 -7.56
N LEU A 186 17.99 -1.11 -8.44
CA LEU A 186 17.78 0.33 -8.37
C LEU A 186 16.31 0.69 -8.68
N ILE A 187 15.77 0.24 -9.81
CA ILE A 187 14.37 0.52 -10.20
C ILE A 187 13.40 0.07 -9.10
N ARG A 188 13.54 -1.17 -8.61
CA ARG A 188 12.71 -1.69 -7.53
C ARG A 188 12.83 -0.86 -6.26
N GLY A 189 14.05 -0.47 -5.88
CA GLY A 189 14.28 0.34 -4.69
C GLY A 189 13.57 1.69 -4.76
N PHE A 190 13.56 2.35 -5.92
CA PHE A 190 12.79 3.59 -6.13
C PHE A 190 11.28 3.34 -6.06
N VAL A 191 10.78 2.25 -6.63
CA VAL A 191 9.37 1.87 -6.55
C VAL A 191 8.93 1.60 -5.11
N GLU A 192 9.74 0.87 -4.33
CA GLU A 192 9.46 0.59 -2.90
C GLU A 192 9.44 1.87 -2.05
N ARG A 193 10.11 2.93 -2.50
CA ARG A 193 10.12 4.26 -1.86
C ARG A 193 9.12 5.25 -2.44
N MET A 194 8.23 4.81 -3.30
CA MET A 194 7.22 5.64 -3.96
C MET A 194 7.80 6.75 -4.88
N HIS A 195 9.07 6.66 -5.25
CA HIS A 195 9.72 7.52 -6.25
C HIS A 195 9.46 6.99 -7.67
N TYR A 196 8.21 6.94 -8.07
CA TYR A 196 7.76 6.24 -9.28
C TYR A 196 8.27 6.90 -10.57
N ASN A 197 8.28 8.24 -10.64
CA ASN A 197 8.77 8.96 -11.81
C ASN A 197 10.28 8.73 -12.04
N ASP A 198 11.06 8.71 -10.95
CA ASP A 198 12.48 8.42 -11.03
C ASP A 198 12.73 6.97 -11.46
N ALA A 199 11.92 6.01 -10.97
CA ALA A 199 11.97 4.62 -11.40
C ALA A 199 11.70 4.46 -12.90
N LEU A 200 10.73 5.19 -13.47
CA LEU A 200 10.45 5.21 -14.91
C LEU A 200 11.56 5.88 -15.72
N GLY A 201 12.17 6.93 -15.16
CA GLY A 201 13.36 7.55 -15.74
C GLY A 201 14.55 6.58 -15.81
N LEU A 202 14.76 5.78 -14.77
CA LEU A 202 15.77 4.73 -14.76
C LEU A 202 15.47 3.61 -15.76
N PHE A 203 14.22 3.17 -15.88
CA PHE A 203 13.80 2.21 -16.90
C PHE A 203 14.10 2.73 -18.32
N SER A 204 13.77 3.98 -18.59
CA SER A 204 14.09 4.63 -19.87
C SER A 204 15.60 4.73 -20.11
N SER A 205 16.40 4.94 -19.06
CA SER A 205 17.86 4.98 -19.15
C SER A 205 18.43 3.58 -19.41
N MET A 206 17.91 2.55 -18.78
CA MET A 206 18.25 1.14 -19.04
C MET A 206 18.05 0.76 -20.53
N LEU A 207 16.93 1.20 -21.12
CA LEU A 207 16.65 0.97 -22.54
C LEU A 207 17.62 1.73 -23.45
N ARG A 208 17.99 2.97 -23.09
CA ARG A 208 18.99 3.75 -23.84
C ARG A 208 20.39 3.12 -23.81
N ASP A 209 20.74 2.50 -22.70
CA ASP A 209 22.00 1.76 -22.53
C ASP A 209 21.95 0.38 -23.23
N ALA A 210 20.94 0.13 -24.05
CA ALA A 210 20.70 -1.12 -24.80
C ALA A 210 20.65 -2.38 -23.90
N MET A 211 20.32 -2.23 -22.62
CA MET A 211 20.10 -3.33 -21.71
C MET A 211 18.71 -3.94 -21.94
N VAL A 212 18.67 -5.28 -22.04
CA VAL A 212 17.41 -5.99 -22.27
C VAL A 212 16.69 -6.18 -20.94
N PRO A 213 15.47 -5.63 -20.76
CA PRO A 213 14.67 -5.83 -19.57
C PRO A 213 14.25 -7.29 -19.40
N ASP A 214 14.17 -7.74 -18.15
CA ASP A 214 13.63 -9.05 -17.77
C ASP A 214 12.25 -8.91 -17.08
N HIS A 215 11.66 -10.01 -16.67
CA HIS A 215 10.38 -10.04 -15.98
C HIS A 215 10.36 -9.23 -14.67
N PHE A 216 11.48 -9.13 -13.94
CA PHE A 216 11.57 -8.30 -12.72
C PHE A 216 11.57 -6.81 -13.06
N THR A 217 12.24 -6.44 -14.16
CA THR A 217 12.24 -5.07 -14.67
C THR A 217 10.82 -4.65 -15.04
N PHE A 218 10.13 -5.48 -15.85
CA PHE A 218 8.76 -5.19 -16.29
C PHE A 218 7.79 -5.08 -15.10
N GLY A 219 7.84 -6.01 -14.16
CA GLY A 219 6.99 -5.97 -12.96
C GLY A 219 7.17 -4.68 -12.15
N SER A 220 8.41 -4.25 -11.96
CA SER A 220 8.72 -3.00 -11.23
C SER A 220 8.28 -1.75 -11.99
N ALA A 221 8.56 -1.68 -13.30
CA ALA A 221 8.19 -0.55 -14.15
C ALA A 221 6.66 -0.42 -14.29
N LEU A 222 5.95 -1.53 -14.51
CA LEU A 222 4.48 -1.55 -14.57
C LEU A 222 3.84 -1.11 -13.25
N LYS A 223 4.40 -1.54 -12.11
CA LYS A 223 3.94 -1.08 -10.80
C LYS A 223 4.10 0.43 -10.64
N ALA A 224 5.22 1.00 -11.11
CA ALA A 224 5.42 2.44 -11.11
C ALA A 224 4.40 3.16 -12.01
N CYS A 225 4.17 2.66 -13.23
CA CYS A 225 3.18 3.24 -14.16
C CYS A 225 1.77 3.27 -13.55
N GLY A 226 1.33 2.16 -12.95
CA GLY A 226 0.02 2.09 -12.30
C GLY A 226 -0.11 3.07 -11.13
N ALA A 227 0.97 3.29 -10.38
CA ALA A 227 0.96 4.21 -9.23
C ALA A 227 0.86 5.70 -9.64
N VAL A 228 1.45 6.09 -10.78
CA VAL A 228 1.39 7.47 -11.30
C VAL A 228 0.34 7.67 -12.40
N ASN A 229 -0.44 6.63 -12.70
CA ASN A 229 -1.49 6.65 -13.74
C ASN A 229 -0.93 7.02 -15.14
N ALA A 230 0.24 6.49 -15.50
CA ALA A 230 0.95 6.80 -16.73
C ALA A 230 0.61 5.80 -17.85
N LEU A 231 -0.56 5.92 -18.47
CA LEU A 231 -1.06 4.98 -19.48
C LEU A 231 -0.10 4.84 -20.69
N SER A 232 0.44 5.94 -21.20
CA SER A 232 1.38 5.92 -22.35
C SER A 232 2.63 5.09 -22.06
N ASN A 233 3.12 5.11 -20.82
CA ASN A 233 4.26 4.30 -20.43
C ASN A 233 3.88 2.80 -20.32
N VAL A 234 2.65 2.48 -19.87
CA VAL A 234 2.16 1.09 -19.88
C VAL A 234 2.11 0.55 -21.30
N GLU A 235 1.59 1.32 -22.27
CA GLU A 235 1.52 0.93 -23.68
C GLU A 235 2.91 0.71 -24.29
N LEU A 236 3.86 1.58 -23.95
CA LEU A 236 5.25 1.43 -24.38
C LEU A 236 5.85 0.12 -23.82
N ILE A 237 5.71 -0.12 -22.52
CA ILE A 237 6.20 -1.34 -21.86
C ILE A 237 5.52 -2.58 -22.43
N HIS A 238 4.22 -2.53 -22.69
CA HIS A 238 3.48 -3.61 -23.34
C HIS A 238 4.06 -3.97 -24.71
N THR A 239 4.42 -2.95 -25.50
CA THR A 239 5.10 -3.18 -26.80
C THR A 239 6.44 -3.92 -26.63
N TYR A 240 7.23 -3.60 -25.59
CA TYR A 240 8.48 -4.32 -25.30
C TYR A 240 8.21 -5.74 -24.82
N ILE A 241 7.20 -5.97 -23.98
CA ILE A 241 6.78 -7.29 -23.51
C ILE A 241 6.42 -8.19 -24.70
N ILE A 242 5.67 -7.67 -25.68
CA ILE A 242 5.34 -8.40 -26.91
C ILE A 242 6.59 -8.74 -27.71
N LYS A 243 7.44 -7.73 -27.98
CA LYS A 243 8.67 -7.89 -28.77
C LYS A 243 9.65 -8.91 -28.18
N LEU A 244 9.73 -8.97 -26.88
CA LEU A 244 10.64 -9.88 -26.17
C LEU A 244 10.00 -11.23 -25.79
N GLY A 245 8.72 -11.44 -26.09
CA GLY A 245 8.02 -12.71 -25.90
C GLY A 245 7.59 -13.00 -24.45
N TYR A 246 7.52 -12.01 -23.59
CA TYR A 246 7.15 -12.18 -22.16
C TYR A 246 5.64 -12.28 -21.89
N LEU A 247 4.78 -12.22 -22.91
CA LEU A 247 3.33 -12.39 -22.72
C LEU A 247 2.92 -13.78 -22.22
N ALA A 248 3.78 -14.80 -22.41
CA ALA A 248 3.54 -16.14 -21.89
C ALA A 248 3.87 -16.24 -20.39
N GLU A 249 4.58 -15.27 -19.81
CA GLU A 249 4.93 -15.26 -18.39
C GLU A 249 3.80 -14.68 -17.54
N MET A 250 3.15 -15.52 -16.74
CA MET A 250 2.01 -15.19 -15.89
C MET A 250 2.25 -13.97 -15.01
N VAL A 251 3.44 -13.86 -14.40
CA VAL A 251 3.80 -12.74 -13.50
C VAL A 251 3.82 -11.40 -14.24
N VAL A 252 4.35 -11.38 -15.47
CA VAL A 252 4.42 -10.17 -16.30
C VAL A 252 3.02 -9.78 -16.77
N THR A 253 2.25 -10.75 -17.24
CA THR A 253 0.88 -10.53 -17.76
C THR A 253 -0.06 -10.07 -16.65
N SER A 254 0.01 -10.67 -15.45
CA SER A 254 -0.76 -10.21 -14.28
C SER A 254 -0.39 -8.78 -13.86
N SER A 255 0.91 -8.44 -13.89
CA SER A 255 1.39 -7.08 -13.61
C SER A 255 0.93 -6.06 -14.67
N LEU A 256 0.84 -6.50 -15.93
CA LEU A 256 0.35 -5.66 -17.04
C LEU A 256 -1.15 -5.39 -16.91
N ILE A 257 -1.94 -6.39 -16.55
CA ILE A 257 -3.38 -6.25 -16.26
C ILE A 257 -3.59 -5.26 -15.11
N ASP A 258 -2.83 -5.41 -14.00
CA ASP A 258 -2.90 -4.49 -12.85
C ASP A 258 -2.55 -3.05 -13.23
N ALA A 259 -1.52 -2.85 -14.06
CA ALA A 259 -1.12 -1.53 -14.52
C ALA A 259 -2.19 -0.87 -15.40
N TYR A 260 -2.76 -1.59 -16.38
CA TYR A 260 -3.87 -1.08 -17.20
C TYR A 260 -5.11 -0.78 -16.36
N ALA A 261 -5.45 -1.66 -15.43
CA ALA A 261 -6.59 -1.48 -14.53
C ALA A 261 -6.45 -0.21 -13.67
N LYS A 262 -5.27 0.03 -13.09
CA LYS A 262 -4.96 1.25 -12.32
C LYS A 262 -4.97 2.50 -13.18
N CYS A 263 -4.54 2.41 -14.43
CA CYS A 263 -4.62 3.51 -15.42
C CYS A 263 -6.03 3.68 -16.02
N ARG A 264 -7.05 3.01 -15.47
CA ARG A 264 -8.45 3.06 -15.92
C ARG A 264 -8.68 2.63 -17.38
N SER A 265 -7.74 1.91 -17.98
CA SER A 265 -7.89 1.31 -19.31
C SER A 265 -8.41 -0.13 -19.16
N LEU A 266 -9.65 -0.26 -18.68
CA LEU A 266 -10.26 -1.55 -18.33
C LEU A 266 -10.50 -2.44 -19.55
N SER A 267 -10.76 -1.85 -20.72
CA SER A 267 -10.88 -2.59 -21.98
C SER A 267 -9.57 -3.28 -22.36
N SER A 268 -8.43 -2.59 -22.27
CA SER A 268 -7.12 -3.19 -22.54
C SER A 268 -6.77 -4.27 -21.53
N ALA A 269 -7.04 -4.03 -20.23
CA ALA A 269 -6.84 -5.02 -19.17
C ALA A 269 -7.66 -6.29 -19.44
N ARG A 270 -8.92 -6.13 -19.89
CA ARG A 270 -9.82 -7.24 -20.22
C ARG A 270 -9.34 -8.05 -21.42
N VAL A 271 -8.93 -7.40 -22.49
CA VAL A 271 -8.40 -8.08 -23.69
C VAL A 271 -7.20 -8.94 -23.33
N ILE A 272 -6.28 -8.43 -22.51
CA ILE A 272 -5.11 -9.19 -22.07
C ILE A 272 -5.53 -10.37 -21.19
N TYR A 273 -6.45 -10.16 -20.26
CA TYR A 273 -6.98 -11.22 -19.40
C TYR A 273 -7.64 -12.35 -20.21
N ASP A 274 -8.46 -12.01 -21.19
CA ASP A 274 -9.15 -12.97 -22.04
C ASP A 274 -8.20 -13.71 -23.00
N SER A 275 -6.99 -13.17 -23.26
CA SER A 275 -5.94 -13.82 -24.03
C SER A 275 -5.13 -14.86 -23.23
N MET A 276 -5.25 -14.88 -21.90
CA MET A 276 -4.55 -15.85 -21.05
C MET A 276 -5.17 -17.24 -21.20
N CYS A 277 -4.34 -18.27 -21.40
CA CYS A 277 -4.83 -19.65 -21.48
C CYS A 277 -5.42 -20.14 -20.15
N GLU A 278 -4.75 -19.81 -19.04
CA GLU A 278 -5.17 -20.15 -17.67
C GLU A 278 -5.00 -18.92 -16.77
N PRO A 279 -6.03 -18.09 -16.63
CA PRO A 279 -5.98 -16.96 -15.70
C PRO A 279 -5.80 -17.43 -14.26
N ASP A 280 -4.86 -16.82 -13.55
CA ASP A 280 -4.64 -17.10 -12.14
C ASP A 280 -5.46 -16.16 -11.22
N LEU A 281 -5.40 -16.42 -9.92
CA LEU A 281 -6.08 -15.57 -8.92
C LEU A 281 -5.55 -14.13 -8.95
N VAL A 282 -4.25 -13.94 -9.21
CA VAL A 282 -3.61 -12.61 -9.18
C VAL A 282 -4.13 -11.74 -10.32
N SER A 283 -4.15 -12.26 -11.55
CA SER A 283 -4.69 -11.57 -12.73
C SER A 283 -6.18 -11.26 -12.58
N SER A 284 -6.93 -12.23 -12.05
CA SER A 284 -8.37 -12.07 -11.79
C SER A 284 -8.65 -10.99 -10.74
N THR A 285 -7.87 -11.00 -9.64
CA THR A 285 -7.98 -9.98 -8.58
C THR A 285 -7.60 -8.59 -9.08
N ALA A 286 -6.56 -8.49 -9.91
CA ALA A 286 -6.16 -7.22 -10.52
C ALA A 286 -7.27 -6.63 -11.39
N LEU A 287 -7.91 -7.44 -12.22
CA LEU A 287 -9.00 -7.00 -13.09
C LEU A 287 -10.25 -6.60 -12.29
N ILE A 288 -10.65 -7.41 -11.29
CA ILE A 288 -11.80 -7.12 -10.41
C ILE A 288 -11.52 -5.86 -9.58
N SER A 289 -10.30 -5.66 -9.08
CA SER A 289 -9.91 -4.43 -8.39
C SER A 289 -10.01 -3.20 -9.30
N GLY A 290 -9.66 -3.34 -10.57
CA GLY A 290 -9.89 -2.29 -11.57
C GLY A 290 -11.38 -1.97 -11.74
N TYR A 291 -12.22 -2.98 -11.88
CA TYR A 291 -13.66 -2.83 -11.98
C TYR A 291 -14.28 -2.18 -10.73
N SER A 292 -13.72 -2.36 -9.54
CA SER A 292 -14.21 -1.72 -8.32
C SER A 292 -14.09 -0.20 -8.33
N MET A 293 -13.24 0.35 -9.19
CA MET A 293 -13.07 1.80 -9.37
C MET A 293 -14.06 2.42 -10.35
N ASP A 294 -14.83 1.62 -11.09
CA ASP A 294 -15.79 2.08 -12.11
C ASP A 294 -17.14 1.38 -11.93
N ARG A 295 -18.18 2.18 -11.63
CA ARG A 295 -19.54 1.67 -11.44
C ARG A 295 -20.12 0.97 -12.67
N ASN A 296 -19.67 1.35 -13.87
CA ASN A 296 -20.22 0.80 -15.12
C ASN A 296 -19.81 -0.66 -15.36
N HIS A 297 -18.74 -1.14 -14.72
CA HIS A 297 -18.19 -2.49 -14.88
C HIS A 297 -18.52 -3.45 -13.72
N SER A 298 -19.44 -3.04 -12.84
CA SER A 298 -19.82 -3.86 -11.68
C SER A 298 -20.41 -5.22 -12.07
N GLU A 299 -21.19 -5.27 -13.14
CA GLU A 299 -21.79 -6.51 -13.65
C GLU A 299 -20.72 -7.46 -14.21
N ASP A 300 -19.73 -6.94 -14.93
CA ASP A 300 -18.62 -7.71 -15.46
C ASP A 300 -17.74 -8.29 -14.35
N ALA A 301 -17.52 -7.53 -13.28
CA ALA A 301 -16.83 -8.01 -12.09
C ALA A 301 -17.57 -9.19 -11.43
N MET A 302 -18.89 -9.10 -11.31
CA MET A 302 -19.69 -10.17 -10.72
C MET A 302 -19.72 -11.42 -11.61
N LYS A 303 -19.80 -11.27 -12.93
CA LYS A 303 -19.71 -12.39 -13.89
C LYS A 303 -18.34 -13.08 -13.77
N LEU A 304 -17.26 -12.29 -13.68
CA LEU A 304 -15.91 -12.82 -13.52
C LEU A 304 -15.76 -13.56 -12.18
N PHE A 305 -16.30 -13.02 -11.10
CA PHE A 305 -16.30 -13.70 -9.80
C PHE A 305 -17.03 -15.03 -9.84
N CYS A 306 -18.23 -15.08 -10.46
CA CYS A 306 -18.97 -16.34 -10.62
C CYS A 306 -18.14 -17.38 -11.38
N LYS A 307 -17.42 -16.97 -12.43
CA LYS A 307 -16.52 -17.85 -13.19
C LYS A 307 -15.42 -18.42 -12.30
N ILE A 308 -14.69 -17.56 -11.57
CA ILE A 308 -13.61 -17.94 -10.64
C ILE A 308 -14.13 -18.94 -9.58
N HIS A 309 -15.32 -18.68 -9.05
CA HIS A 309 -15.93 -19.54 -8.04
C HIS A 309 -16.30 -20.92 -8.58
N LEU A 310 -16.84 -20.98 -9.81
CA LEU A 310 -17.18 -22.25 -10.49
C LEU A 310 -15.93 -23.05 -10.84
N GLU A 311 -14.82 -22.42 -11.19
CA GLU A 311 -13.53 -23.05 -11.45
C GLU A 311 -12.85 -23.56 -10.17
N GLY A 312 -13.42 -23.30 -9.00
CA GLY A 312 -12.92 -23.79 -7.70
C GLY A 312 -11.63 -23.12 -7.24
N LEU A 313 -11.26 -21.98 -7.79
CA LEU A 313 -10.09 -21.22 -7.36
C LEU A 313 -10.30 -20.72 -5.91
N ARG A 314 -9.23 -20.77 -5.12
CA ARG A 314 -9.26 -20.32 -3.74
C ARG A 314 -9.32 -18.80 -3.67
N ILE A 315 -10.48 -18.28 -3.27
CA ILE A 315 -10.71 -16.83 -3.11
C ILE A 315 -9.95 -16.33 -1.88
N ASP A 316 -9.17 -15.26 -2.06
CA ASP A 316 -8.43 -14.60 -0.97
C ASP A 316 -9.14 -13.36 -0.44
N GLY A 317 -8.59 -12.76 0.65
CA GLY A 317 -9.17 -11.57 1.29
C GLY A 317 -9.13 -10.32 0.38
N VAL A 318 -8.13 -10.21 -0.51
CA VAL A 318 -7.99 -9.06 -1.41
C VAL A 318 -9.10 -9.07 -2.46
N LEU A 319 -9.38 -10.24 -3.05
CA LEU A 319 -10.48 -10.40 -4.00
C LEU A 319 -11.82 -10.12 -3.33
N LEU A 320 -12.05 -10.66 -2.12
CA LEU A 320 -13.29 -10.43 -1.36
C LEU A 320 -13.49 -8.95 -1.01
N SER A 321 -12.43 -8.24 -0.57
CA SER A 321 -12.53 -6.81 -0.27
C SER A 321 -12.84 -5.97 -1.51
N SER A 322 -12.29 -6.33 -2.68
CA SER A 322 -12.61 -5.67 -3.96
C SER A 322 -14.07 -5.90 -4.37
N LEU A 323 -14.59 -7.12 -4.18
CA LEU A 323 -15.99 -7.44 -4.46
C LEU A 323 -16.95 -6.73 -3.51
N LEU A 324 -16.63 -6.66 -2.23
CA LEU A 324 -17.42 -5.88 -1.25
C LEU A 324 -17.44 -4.40 -1.62
N ALA A 325 -16.31 -3.83 -2.08
CA ALA A 325 -16.26 -2.46 -2.57
C ALA A 325 -17.16 -2.24 -3.81
N ILE A 326 -17.23 -3.22 -4.73
CA ILE A 326 -18.16 -3.18 -5.86
C ILE A 326 -19.61 -3.19 -5.34
N CYS A 327 -19.97 -4.10 -4.44
CA CYS A 327 -21.30 -4.17 -3.84
C CYS A 327 -21.68 -2.85 -3.14
N ALA A 328 -20.72 -2.24 -2.46
CA ALA A 328 -20.87 -0.92 -1.82
C ALA A 328 -21.17 0.18 -2.84
N ASN A 329 -20.46 0.20 -3.98
CA ASN A 329 -20.62 1.22 -5.02
C ASN A 329 -21.95 1.15 -5.77
N ILE A 330 -22.49 -0.07 -5.94
CA ILE A 330 -23.80 -0.29 -6.59
C ILE A 330 -24.96 -0.46 -5.59
N ALA A 331 -24.66 -0.31 -4.29
CA ALA A 331 -25.62 -0.53 -3.20
C ALA A 331 -26.36 -1.90 -3.28
N SER A 332 -25.63 -2.96 -3.68
CA SER A 332 -26.22 -4.29 -3.87
C SER A 332 -26.14 -5.13 -2.59
N ILE A 333 -27.17 -5.04 -1.77
CA ILE A 333 -27.30 -5.82 -0.51
C ILE A 333 -27.28 -7.33 -0.77
N LYS A 334 -27.97 -7.79 -1.81
CA LYS A 334 -28.09 -9.24 -2.10
C LYS A 334 -26.73 -9.91 -2.31
N PHE A 335 -25.88 -9.32 -3.15
CA PHE A 335 -24.52 -9.84 -3.38
C PHE A 335 -23.63 -9.66 -2.16
N GLY A 336 -23.71 -8.51 -1.49
CA GLY A 336 -22.97 -8.25 -0.25
C GLY A 336 -23.27 -9.28 0.83
N ALA A 337 -24.54 -9.62 1.05
CA ALA A 337 -24.94 -10.65 2.02
C ALA A 337 -24.45 -12.06 1.63
N GLN A 338 -24.42 -12.40 0.33
CA GLN A 338 -23.85 -13.66 -0.14
C GLN A 338 -22.33 -13.75 0.12
N LEU A 339 -21.60 -12.65 -0.15
CA LEU A 339 -20.17 -12.56 0.16
C LEU A 339 -19.93 -12.67 1.66
N HIS A 340 -20.73 -12.00 2.49
CA HIS A 340 -20.66 -12.11 3.95
C HIS A 340 -20.89 -13.57 4.42
N ALA A 341 -21.92 -14.23 3.90
CA ALA A 341 -22.17 -15.65 4.20
C ALA A 341 -21.03 -16.57 3.74
N TYR A 342 -20.37 -16.24 2.62
CA TYR A 342 -19.18 -16.97 2.16
C TYR A 342 -18.00 -16.75 3.12
N MET A 343 -17.77 -15.50 3.56
CA MET A 343 -16.73 -15.17 4.54
C MET A 343 -16.92 -15.97 5.86
N CYS A 344 -18.11 -15.95 6.42
CA CYS A 344 -18.43 -16.72 7.66
C CYS A 344 -18.13 -18.22 7.52
N LYS A 345 -18.30 -18.80 6.32
CA LYS A 345 -18.08 -20.23 6.07
C LYS A 345 -16.62 -20.60 5.82
N LYS A 346 -15.84 -19.72 5.20
CA LYS A 346 -14.51 -20.06 4.65
C LYS A 346 -13.34 -19.34 5.30
N GLN A 347 -13.57 -18.15 5.81
CA GLN A 347 -12.55 -17.32 6.44
C GLN A 347 -13.12 -16.78 7.75
N PRO A 348 -12.62 -17.23 8.92
CA PRO A 348 -13.02 -16.62 10.19
C PRO A 348 -12.62 -15.14 10.20
N MET A 349 -13.47 -14.27 10.77
CA MET A 349 -13.21 -12.86 10.97
C MET A 349 -11.86 -12.65 11.68
N GLY A 350 -11.13 -11.63 11.28
CA GLY A 350 -9.80 -11.31 11.86
C GLY A 350 -8.85 -10.60 10.89
N ASP A 351 -9.20 -10.54 9.60
CA ASP A 351 -8.54 -9.64 8.65
C ASP A 351 -9.22 -8.28 8.71
N ALA A 352 -8.60 -7.33 9.41
CA ALA A 352 -9.16 -5.99 9.62
C ALA A 352 -9.48 -5.25 8.31
N ALA A 353 -8.76 -5.53 7.21
CA ALA A 353 -9.04 -4.90 5.92
C ALA A 353 -10.34 -5.43 5.31
N LEU A 354 -10.56 -6.73 5.38
CA LEU A 354 -11.76 -7.39 4.89
C LEU A 354 -12.99 -7.04 5.75
N ASP A 355 -12.81 -7.04 7.06
CA ASP A 355 -13.87 -6.69 8.01
C ASP A 355 -14.30 -5.21 7.83
N ASN A 356 -13.36 -4.29 7.60
CA ASN A 356 -13.65 -2.89 7.26
C ASN A 356 -14.41 -2.75 5.93
N ALA A 357 -14.04 -3.54 4.92
CA ALA A 357 -14.76 -3.52 3.64
C ALA A 357 -16.20 -4.03 3.77
N LEU A 358 -16.45 -4.98 4.67
CA LEU A 358 -17.80 -5.48 4.98
C LEU A 358 -18.65 -4.40 5.67
N VAL A 359 -18.10 -3.72 6.68
CA VAL A 359 -18.77 -2.59 7.35
C VAL A 359 -19.10 -1.48 6.36
N ASP A 360 -18.14 -1.10 5.50
CA ASP A 360 -18.35 -0.06 4.47
C ASP A 360 -19.42 -0.47 3.44
N MET A 361 -19.46 -1.75 3.06
CA MET A 361 -20.46 -2.29 2.14
C MET A 361 -21.87 -2.14 2.71
N TYR A 362 -22.14 -2.59 3.93
CA TYR A 362 -23.45 -2.44 4.56
C TYR A 362 -23.81 -0.98 4.80
N ALA A 363 -22.83 -0.17 5.23
CA ALA A 363 -23.03 1.25 5.45
C ALA A 363 -23.45 2.01 4.19
N LYS A 364 -22.79 1.75 3.05
CA LYS A 364 -23.12 2.39 1.76
C LYS A 364 -24.40 1.84 1.13
N ALA A 365 -24.74 0.59 1.43
CA ALA A 365 -26.00 -0.01 1.00
C ALA A 365 -27.22 0.49 1.82
N GLY A 366 -27.01 1.26 2.90
CA GLY A 366 -28.08 1.80 3.73
C GLY A 366 -28.51 0.88 4.89
N GLU A 367 -27.86 -0.29 5.05
CA GLU A 367 -28.17 -1.26 6.11
C GLU A 367 -27.31 -0.99 7.34
N PHE A 368 -27.63 0.10 8.05
CA PHE A 368 -26.86 0.55 9.21
C PHE A 368 -26.84 -0.47 10.35
N SER A 369 -27.93 -1.19 10.59
CA SER A 369 -28.02 -2.22 11.62
C SER A 369 -27.04 -3.37 11.38
N ASP A 370 -26.91 -3.81 10.13
CA ASP A 370 -25.98 -4.85 9.75
C ASP A 370 -24.52 -4.35 9.73
N ALA A 371 -24.30 -3.10 9.33
CA ALA A 371 -23.00 -2.46 9.43
C ALA A 371 -22.50 -2.40 10.88
N ARG A 372 -23.40 -2.03 11.83
CA ARG A 372 -23.10 -1.99 13.26
C ARG A 372 -22.83 -3.38 13.82
N ARG A 373 -23.64 -4.38 13.44
CA ARG A 373 -23.42 -5.78 13.86
C ARG A 373 -22.06 -6.30 13.37
N ALA A 374 -21.75 -6.10 12.08
CA ALA A 374 -20.46 -6.50 11.53
C ALA A 374 -19.29 -5.81 12.25
N PHE A 375 -19.44 -4.53 12.60
CA PHE A 375 -18.45 -3.79 13.37
C PHE A 375 -18.30 -4.34 14.80
N ASP A 376 -19.41 -4.66 15.48
CA ASP A 376 -19.38 -5.18 16.87
C ASP A 376 -18.79 -6.61 16.92
N GLU A 377 -18.89 -7.39 15.86
CA GLU A 377 -18.29 -8.72 15.72
C GLU A 377 -16.79 -8.69 15.40
N MET A 378 -16.22 -7.53 15.02
CA MET A 378 -14.77 -7.41 14.71
C MET A 378 -13.92 -7.67 15.96
N PRO A 379 -12.96 -8.61 15.91
CA PRO A 379 -12.05 -8.87 17.04
C PRO A 379 -11.07 -7.73 17.30
N HIS A 380 -10.67 -7.01 16.26
CA HIS A 380 -9.76 -5.87 16.36
C HIS A 380 -10.29 -4.69 15.54
N ARG A 381 -10.54 -3.58 16.22
CA ARG A 381 -11.02 -2.34 15.62
C ARG A 381 -9.88 -1.33 15.52
N ASN A 382 -9.68 -0.78 14.35
CA ASN A 382 -8.68 0.25 14.11
C ASN A 382 -9.35 1.60 13.74
N VAL A 383 -8.57 2.64 13.54
CA VAL A 383 -9.08 3.97 13.18
C VAL A 383 -9.97 3.95 11.92
N ILE A 384 -9.69 3.06 10.98
CA ILE A 384 -10.49 2.93 9.75
C ILE A 384 -11.87 2.37 10.06
N SER A 385 -11.95 1.30 10.89
CA SER A 385 -13.22 0.68 11.30
C SER A 385 -14.16 1.70 11.96
N TRP A 386 -13.64 2.44 12.94
CA TRP A 386 -14.39 3.49 13.64
C TRP A 386 -14.83 4.61 12.70
N THR A 387 -13.93 5.11 11.86
CA THR A 387 -14.22 6.18 10.91
C THR A 387 -15.27 5.78 9.89
N SER A 388 -15.23 4.54 9.39
CA SER A 388 -16.23 4.02 8.45
C SER A 388 -17.63 4.00 9.06
N LEU A 389 -17.75 3.54 10.32
CA LEU A 389 -19.05 3.49 10.97
C LEU A 389 -19.56 4.91 11.35
N ILE A 390 -18.69 5.81 11.82
CA ILE A 390 -19.04 7.22 12.06
C ILE A 390 -19.51 7.90 10.75
N THR A 391 -18.82 7.64 9.64
CA THR A 391 -19.22 8.16 8.31
C THR A 391 -20.59 7.61 7.90
N ALA A 392 -20.86 6.34 8.18
CA ALA A 392 -22.15 5.72 7.92
C ALA A 392 -23.29 6.40 8.71
N CYS A 393 -23.07 6.67 9.99
CA CYS A 393 -24.03 7.41 10.82
C CYS A 393 -24.33 8.77 10.22
N GLY A 394 -23.29 9.53 9.82
CA GLY A 394 -23.46 10.86 9.25
C GLY A 394 -24.29 10.86 7.94
N LYS A 395 -24.05 9.89 7.05
CA LYS A 395 -24.80 9.75 5.79
C LYS A 395 -26.27 9.35 5.99
N ASN A 396 -26.57 8.61 7.05
CA ASN A 396 -27.92 8.14 7.36
C ASN A 396 -28.65 9.06 8.37
N GLY A 397 -28.08 10.21 8.75
CA GLY A 397 -28.72 11.16 9.64
C GLY A 397 -28.69 10.80 11.13
N PHE A 398 -27.90 9.79 11.52
CA PHE A 398 -27.73 9.33 12.91
C PHE A 398 -26.57 10.09 13.61
N GLY A 399 -26.69 11.43 13.74
CA GLY A 399 -25.61 12.25 14.29
C GLY A 399 -25.30 11.96 15.75
N GLU A 400 -26.30 11.70 16.58
CA GLU A 400 -26.07 11.33 18.00
C GLU A 400 -25.33 10.00 18.12
N ASP A 401 -25.64 9.02 17.27
CA ASP A 401 -24.89 7.76 17.22
C ASP A 401 -23.45 7.98 16.76
N ALA A 402 -23.20 8.91 15.82
CA ALA A 402 -21.85 9.25 15.39
C ALA A 402 -21.02 9.83 16.53
N VAL A 403 -21.62 10.69 17.34
CA VAL A 403 -20.98 11.25 18.56
C VAL A 403 -20.71 10.15 19.58
N ALA A 404 -21.67 9.28 19.89
CA ALA A 404 -21.51 8.19 20.82
C ALA A 404 -20.42 7.19 20.36
N LEU A 405 -20.31 6.95 19.05
CA LEU A 405 -19.24 6.12 18.48
C LEU A 405 -17.86 6.77 18.60
N PHE A 406 -17.80 8.10 18.45
CA PHE A 406 -16.54 8.82 18.62
C PHE A 406 -16.07 8.76 20.08
N ASP A 407 -16.96 8.96 21.04
CA ASP A 407 -16.64 8.86 22.47
C ASP A 407 -16.17 7.44 22.82
N ARG A 408 -16.85 6.41 22.32
CA ARG A 408 -16.45 5.02 22.48
C ARG A 408 -15.10 4.68 21.83
N MET A 409 -14.78 5.31 20.68
CA MET A 409 -13.48 5.18 20.03
C MET A 409 -12.34 5.69 20.93
N GLU A 410 -12.58 6.79 21.65
CA GLU A 410 -11.63 7.34 22.64
C GLU A 410 -11.48 6.43 23.85
N GLU A 411 -12.58 5.87 24.37
CA GLU A 411 -12.59 4.92 25.48
C GLU A 411 -11.81 3.65 25.15
N ASP A 412 -11.91 3.15 23.91
CA ASP A 412 -11.14 2.01 23.39
C ASP A 412 -9.65 2.38 23.13
N GLY A 413 -9.24 3.63 23.39
CA GLY A 413 -7.85 4.08 23.23
C GLY A 413 -7.40 4.27 21.79
N VAL A 414 -8.32 4.28 20.82
CA VAL A 414 -8.01 4.48 19.41
C VAL A 414 -7.96 5.97 19.10
N LYS A 415 -6.80 6.48 18.67
CA LYS A 415 -6.61 7.89 18.36
C LYS A 415 -7.32 8.29 17.08
N PRO A 416 -8.23 9.32 17.12
CA PRO A 416 -8.85 9.87 15.92
C PRO A 416 -7.80 10.51 15.00
N ASN A 417 -8.08 10.51 13.71
CA ASN A 417 -7.27 11.20 12.70
C ASN A 417 -8.09 12.28 11.98
N GLU A 418 -7.49 12.97 11.02
CA GLU A 418 -8.14 14.01 10.21
C GLU A 418 -9.45 13.52 9.57
N VAL A 419 -9.45 12.30 9.02
CA VAL A 419 -10.64 11.72 8.36
C VAL A 419 -11.76 11.44 9.36
N THR A 420 -11.41 11.01 10.58
CA THR A 420 -12.39 10.80 11.66
C THR A 420 -13.10 12.10 12.03
N PHE A 421 -12.33 13.20 12.19
CA PHE A 421 -12.93 14.51 12.48
C PHE A 421 -13.80 15.01 11.34
N LEU A 422 -13.38 14.81 10.08
CA LEU A 422 -14.19 15.18 8.92
C LEU A 422 -15.53 14.43 8.92
N ALA A 423 -15.51 13.13 9.18
CA ALA A 423 -16.71 12.30 9.27
C ALA A 423 -17.65 12.77 10.39
N LEU A 424 -17.08 13.06 11.58
CA LEU A 424 -17.84 13.54 12.74
C LEU A 424 -18.46 14.93 12.51
N LEU A 425 -17.69 15.87 11.97
CA LEU A 425 -18.18 17.21 11.65
C LEU A 425 -19.30 17.17 10.59
N SER A 426 -19.13 16.33 9.57
CA SER A 426 -20.17 16.11 8.55
C SER A 426 -21.44 15.50 9.17
N ALA A 427 -21.30 14.53 10.08
CA ALA A 427 -22.42 13.94 10.79
C ALA A 427 -23.17 14.97 11.65
N CYS A 428 -22.43 15.80 12.39
CA CYS A 428 -23.00 16.90 13.18
C CYS A 428 -23.73 17.92 12.30
N SER A 429 -23.17 18.29 11.12
CA SER A 429 -23.79 19.23 10.20
C SER A 429 -25.12 18.71 9.64
N HIS A 430 -25.16 17.46 9.19
CA HIS A 430 -26.38 16.87 8.64
C HIS A 430 -27.48 16.65 9.69
N SER A 431 -27.11 16.48 10.95
CA SER A 431 -28.05 16.22 12.06
C SER A 431 -28.37 17.46 12.91
N GLY A 432 -27.84 18.64 12.54
CA GLY A 432 -28.11 19.89 13.25
C GLY A 432 -27.45 20.00 14.64
N LEU A 433 -26.44 19.18 14.94
CA LEU A 433 -25.72 19.17 16.21
C LEU A 433 -24.64 20.25 16.27
N MET A 434 -25.06 21.53 16.12
CA MET A 434 -24.15 22.66 15.94
C MET A 434 -23.15 22.80 17.10
N ASN A 435 -23.62 22.81 18.35
CA ASN A 435 -22.75 23.04 19.51
C ASN A 435 -21.67 21.97 19.64
N LYS A 436 -22.06 20.69 19.53
CA LYS A 436 -21.12 19.54 19.56
C LYS A 436 -20.11 19.61 18.43
N GLY A 437 -20.57 19.91 17.20
CA GLY A 437 -19.68 19.99 16.06
C GLY A 437 -18.61 21.07 16.17
N ILE A 438 -18.97 22.26 16.71
CA ILE A 438 -18.00 23.34 16.94
C ILE A 438 -17.04 22.97 18.09
N GLU A 439 -17.52 22.30 19.12
CA GLU A 439 -16.67 21.77 20.19
C GLU A 439 -15.64 20.79 19.63
N TYR A 440 -16.05 19.83 18.79
CA TYR A 440 -15.13 18.89 18.13
C TYR A 440 -14.16 19.57 17.17
N PHE A 441 -14.60 20.56 16.40
CA PHE A 441 -13.70 21.34 15.53
C PHE A 441 -12.61 22.06 16.34
N THR A 442 -12.98 22.62 17.50
CA THR A 442 -12.03 23.28 18.39
C THR A 442 -11.09 22.27 19.07
N SER A 443 -11.64 21.12 19.50
CA SER A 443 -10.87 20.05 20.15
C SER A 443 -9.85 19.41 19.21
N MET A 444 -10.13 19.35 17.92
CA MET A 444 -9.21 18.87 16.90
C MET A 444 -7.85 19.57 16.97
N MET A 445 -7.84 20.89 17.17
CA MET A 445 -6.63 21.68 17.31
C MET A 445 -6.04 21.63 18.72
N SER A 446 -6.89 21.82 19.75
CA SER A 446 -6.45 22.02 21.13
C SER A 446 -6.07 20.72 21.84
N LYS A 447 -6.86 19.64 21.67
CA LYS A 447 -6.67 18.35 22.34
C LYS A 447 -5.82 17.37 21.51
N TYR A 448 -6.05 17.33 20.18
CA TYR A 448 -5.44 16.32 19.32
C TYR A 448 -4.27 16.83 18.49
N CYS A 449 -4.00 18.15 18.52
CA CYS A 449 -2.92 18.79 17.75
C CYS A 449 -3.01 18.50 16.24
N ILE A 450 -4.22 18.35 15.70
CA ILE A 450 -4.48 18.12 14.28
C ILE A 450 -4.84 19.46 13.64
N ASN A 451 -4.09 19.87 12.63
CA ASN A 451 -4.38 21.11 11.89
C ASN A 451 -5.56 20.88 10.93
N PRO A 452 -6.62 21.72 11.01
CA PRO A 452 -7.74 21.60 10.09
C PRO A 452 -7.32 21.86 8.64
N ARG A 453 -7.81 21.05 7.72
CA ARG A 453 -7.70 21.26 6.27
C ARG A 453 -8.94 21.98 5.76
N VAL A 454 -8.93 22.34 4.47
CA VAL A 454 -10.01 23.04 3.79
C VAL A 454 -11.36 22.33 3.98
N GLU A 455 -11.38 21.00 3.95
CA GLU A 455 -12.59 20.19 4.11
C GLU A 455 -13.19 20.32 5.53
N HIS A 456 -12.36 20.38 6.56
CA HIS A 456 -12.82 20.57 7.95
C HIS A 456 -13.42 21.96 8.15
N TYR A 457 -12.78 23.00 7.59
CA TYR A 457 -13.33 24.35 7.59
C TYR A 457 -14.67 24.39 6.83
N SER A 458 -14.77 23.73 5.67
CA SER A 458 -16.04 23.65 4.92
C SER A 458 -17.16 23.05 5.76
N SER A 459 -16.88 21.95 6.47
CA SER A 459 -17.87 21.29 7.33
C SER A 459 -18.26 22.15 8.52
N ALA A 460 -17.30 22.85 9.15
CA ALA A 460 -17.57 23.75 10.29
C ALA A 460 -18.35 24.99 9.85
N ILE A 461 -18.06 25.56 8.70
CA ILE A 461 -18.77 26.68 8.12
C ILE A 461 -20.21 26.27 7.75
N ASP A 462 -20.41 25.11 7.10
CA ASP A 462 -21.73 24.57 6.78
C ASP A 462 -22.56 24.34 8.05
N LEU A 463 -21.94 23.83 9.11
CA LEU A 463 -22.56 23.62 10.41
C LEU A 463 -23.05 24.92 11.05
N LEU A 464 -22.20 25.96 11.13
CA LEU A 464 -22.55 27.29 11.66
C LEU A 464 -23.62 27.96 10.80
N ALA A 465 -23.48 27.87 9.50
CA ALA A 465 -24.38 28.47 8.53
C ALA A 465 -25.79 27.87 8.63
N ARG A 466 -25.91 26.55 8.67
CA ARG A 466 -27.20 25.86 8.88
C ARG A 466 -27.79 26.12 10.24
N GLY A 467 -26.95 26.26 11.27
CA GLY A 467 -27.38 26.66 12.63
C GLY A 467 -27.80 28.13 12.80
N GLY A 468 -27.73 28.92 11.72
CA GLY A 468 -28.11 30.36 11.75
C GLY A 468 -27.04 31.29 12.30
N GLN A 469 -25.87 30.80 12.70
CA GLN A 469 -24.74 31.62 13.18
C GLN A 469 -23.92 32.15 12.00
N LEU A 470 -24.56 32.98 11.15
CA LEU A 470 -24.00 33.45 9.89
C LEU A 470 -22.76 34.33 10.09
N ASP A 471 -22.75 35.17 11.11
CA ASP A 471 -21.61 36.04 11.42
C ASP A 471 -20.38 35.26 11.85
N ASP A 472 -20.55 34.17 12.60
CA ASP A 472 -19.46 33.34 13.05
C ASP A 472 -18.95 32.44 11.92
N ALA A 473 -19.85 31.95 11.06
CA ALA A 473 -19.48 31.30 9.82
C ALA A 473 -18.61 32.20 8.94
N TRP A 474 -19.01 33.45 8.77
CA TRP A 474 -18.26 34.44 7.97
C TRP A 474 -16.91 34.78 8.58
N LYS A 475 -16.85 35.00 9.92
CA LYS A 475 -15.60 35.21 10.66
C LYS A 475 -14.64 34.02 10.48
N LEU A 476 -15.18 32.79 10.45
CA LEU A 476 -14.37 31.59 10.23
C LEU A 476 -13.79 31.57 8.82
N VAL A 477 -14.56 31.93 7.78
CA VAL A 477 -14.09 32.10 6.41
C VAL A 477 -12.93 33.10 6.32
N GLN A 478 -13.04 34.22 7.05
CA GLN A 478 -12.02 35.29 7.04
C GLN A 478 -10.75 34.94 7.83
N LYS A 479 -10.85 34.06 8.84
CA LYS A 479 -9.73 33.68 9.72
C LYS A 479 -8.93 32.46 9.22
N MET A 480 -9.38 31.83 8.16
CA MET A 480 -8.69 30.68 7.61
C MET A 480 -7.28 31.05 7.12
N ASN A 481 -6.32 30.15 7.35
CA ASN A 481 -4.96 30.27 6.84
C ASN A 481 -4.81 29.78 5.37
N THR A 482 -5.88 29.28 4.79
CA THR A 482 -5.96 28.75 3.42
C THR A 482 -6.99 29.53 2.62
N GLU A 483 -6.87 29.55 1.29
CA GLU A 483 -7.87 30.20 0.43
C GLU A 483 -9.22 29.49 0.53
N PRO A 484 -10.32 30.23 0.79
CA PRO A 484 -11.65 29.65 0.82
C PRO A 484 -12.05 29.09 -0.55
N ASN A 485 -12.80 28.00 -0.60
CA ASN A 485 -13.29 27.39 -1.82
C ASN A 485 -14.76 27.77 -2.12
N SER A 486 -15.21 27.43 -3.34
CA SER A 486 -16.59 27.72 -3.77
C SER A 486 -17.65 27.03 -2.90
N SER A 487 -17.36 25.86 -2.32
CA SER A 487 -18.28 25.13 -1.44
C SER A 487 -18.59 25.92 -0.15
N MET A 488 -17.60 26.60 0.43
CA MET A 488 -17.78 27.42 1.64
C MET A 488 -18.68 28.62 1.40
N TYR A 489 -18.39 29.37 0.34
CA TYR A 489 -19.24 30.53 -0.03
C TYR A 489 -20.64 30.08 -0.44
N GLY A 490 -20.76 28.90 -1.08
CA GLY A 490 -22.04 28.29 -1.42
C GLY A 490 -22.87 27.92 -0.18
N ALA A 491 -22.24 27.35 0.84
CA ALA A 491 -22.88 27.04 2.12
C ALA A 491 -23.38 28.31 2.82
N VAL A 492 -22.56 29.39 2.87
CA VAL A 492 -22.96 30.67 3.44
C VAL A 492 -24.10 31.30 2.64
N LEU A 493 -24.02 31.32 1.29
CA LEU A 493 -25.09 31.88 0.44
C LEU A 493 -26.40 31.10 0.61
N GLY A 494 -26.36 29.76 0.64
CA GLY A 494 -27.52 28.93 0.88
C GLY A 494 -28.17 29.18 2.24
N ALA A 495 -27.36 29.33 3.28
CA ALA A 495 -27.84 29.68 4.62
C ALA A 495 -28.40 31.10 4.71
N CYS A 496 -27.75 32.06 4.05
CA CYS A 496 -28.27 33.42 3.96
C CYS A 496 -29.65 33.49 3.33
N LYS A 497 -29.93 32.63 2.34
CA LYS A 497 -31.27 32.50 1.78
C LYS A 497 -32.27 31.98 2.83
N ILE A 498 -31.91 30.95 3.59
CA ILE A 498 -32.80 30.35 4.60
C ILE A 498 -33.10 31.32 5.74
N HIS A 499 -32.09 32.07 6.18
CA HIS A 499 -32.17 32.98 7.33
C HIS A 499 -32.46 34.45 6.95
N GLY A 500 -32.66 34.76 5.67
CA GLY A 500 -33.04 36.07 5.18
C GLY A 500 -31.94 37.15 5.27
N ASN A 501 -30.66 36.79 5.35
CA ASN A 501 -29.55 37.74 5.45
C ASN A 501 -29.04 38.15 4.05
N VAL A 502 -29.69 39.15 3.45
CA VAL A 502 -29.36 39.62 2.09
C VAL A 502 -27.96 40.23 1.99
N PRO A 503 -27.50 41.11 2.89
CA PRO A 503 -26.18 41.75 2.73
C PRO A 503 -25.01 40.77 2.74
N LEU A 504 -25.06 39.78 3.63
CA LEU A 504 -24.03 38.73 3.68
C LEU A 504 -24.11 37.79 2.47
N GLY A 505 -25.34 37.46 2.04
CA GLY A 505 -25.57 36.64 0.84
C GLY A 505 -25.02 37.30 -0.42
N GLU A 506 -25.19 38.61 -0.59
CA GLU A 506 -24.56 39.34 -1.71
C GLU A 506 -23.04 39.24 -1.70
N THR A 507 -22.46 39.40 -0.49
CA THR A 507 -21.00 39.33 -0.34
C THR A 507 -20.48 37.91 -0.69
N ALA A 508 -21.15 36.87 -0.22
CA ALA A 508 -20.82 35.48 -0.55
C ALA A 508 -20.98 35.18 -2.05
N ALA A 509 -22.09 35.68 -2.64
CA ALA A 509 -22.35 35.51 -4.08
C ALA A 509 -21.30 36.22 -4.96
N LYS A 510 -20.84 37.42 -4.60
CA LYS A 510 -19.77 38.13 -5.32
C LYS A 510 -18.49 37.29 -5.36
N ASN A 511 -18.08 36.69 -4.26
CA ASN A 511 -16.92 35.81 -4.21
C ASN A 511 -17.13 34.52 -5.07
N LEU A 512 -18.34 33.95 -5.03
CA LEU A 512 -18.68 32.79 -5.88
C LEU A 512 -18.61 33.12 -7.37
N PHE A 513 -19.13 34.28 -7.80
CA PHE A 513 -19.08 34.67 -9.22
C PHE A 513 -17.67 34.91 -9.73
N THR A 514 -16.73 35.30 -8.86
CA THR A 514 -15.32 35.40 -9.23
C THR A 514 -14.64 34.06 -9.35
N MET A 515 -15.05 33.07 -8.56
CA MET A 515 -14.45 31.73 -8.54
C MET A 515 -15.06 30.80 -9.59
N ASP A 516 -16.37 30.86 -9.77
CA ASP A 516 -17.14 30.00 -10.67
C ASP A 516 -18.23 30.82 -11.39
N PRO A 517 -17.82 31.61 -12.41
CA PRO A 517 -18.74 32.49 -13.13
C PRO A 517 -19.79 31.73 -13.96
N GLU A 518 -19.55 30.46 -14.29
CA GLU A 518 -20.44 29.64 -15.13
C GLU A 518 -21.51 28.86 -14.32
N SER A 519 -21.45 28.88 -13.01
CA SER A 519 -22.39 28.17 -12.14
C SER A 519 -23.76 28.87 -12.09
N SER A 520 -24.68 28.43 -12.91
CA SER A 520 -26.05 28.93 -12.95
C SER A 520 -26.80 28.81 -11.61
N VAL A 521 -26.42 27.84 -10.77
CA VAL A 521 -27.04 27.60 -9.45
C VAL A 521 -26.84 28.79 -8.51
N ASN A 522 -25.64 29.37 -8.50
CA ASN A 522 -25.31 30.50 -7.61
C ASN A 522 -26.14 31.74 -7.93
N TYR A 523 -26.32 32.05 -9.20
CA TYR A 523 -27.18 33.13 -9.66
C TYR A 523 -28.66 32.90 -9.31
N ALA A 524 -29.13 31.65 -9.48
CA ALA A 524 -30.50 31.28 -9.15
C ALA A 524 -30.79 31.44 -7.64
N VAL A 525 -29.87 31.03 -6.76
CA VAL A 525 -30.03 31.16 -5.31
C VAL A 525 -30.09 32.61 -4.91
N LEU A 526 -29.19 33.46 -5.43
CA LEU A 526 -29.20 34.92 -5.13
C LEU A 526 -30.45 35.59 -5.66
N ALA A 527 -30.90 35.29 -6.88
CA ALA A 527 -32.11 35.85 -7.46
C ALA A 527 -33.38 35.46 -6.65
N ASN A 528 -33.43 34.24 -6.15
CA ASN A 528 -34.53 33.78 -5.30
C ASN A 528 -34.50 34.48 -3.93
N MET A 529 -33.33 34.68 -3.33
CA MET A 529 -33.17 35.41 -2.07
C MET A 529 -33.66 36.85 -2.22
N TYR A 530 -33.31 37.56 -3.30
CA TYR A 530 -33.83 38.90 -3.57
C TYR A 530 -35.36 38.89 -3.75
N ALA A 531 -35.91 37.92 -4.45
CA ALA A 531 -37.34 37.80 -4.66
C ALA A 531 -38.10 37.57 -3.33
N GLU A 532 -37.58 36.70 -2.46
CA GLU A 532 -38.12 36.41 -1.12
C GLU A 532 -38.05 37.65 -0.20
N SER A 533 -37.07 38.52 -0.44
CA SER A 533 -36.91 39.80 0.29
C SER A 533 -37.61 40.99 -0.37
N CYS A 534 -38.47 40.77 -1.38
CA CYS A 534 -39.19 41.78 -2.16
C CYS A 534 -38.28 42.76 -2.95
N LEU A 535 -37.01 42.43 -3.19
CA LEU A 535 -36.05 43.23 -3.96
C LEU A 535 -36.12 42.86 -5.45
N TRP A 536 -37.24 43.24 -6.10
CA TRP A 536 -37.60 42.80 -7.45
C TRP A 536 -36.67 43.28 -8.55
N GLU A 537 -36.06 44.46 -8.42
CA GLU A 537 -35.12 44.99 -9.42
C GLU A 537 -33.82 44.17 -9.42
N ASP A 538 -33.27 43.86 -8.25
CA ASP A 538 -32.05 43.09 -8.10
C ASP A 538 -32.29 41.62 -8.50
N ALA A 539 -33.45 41.08 -8.16
CA ALA A 539 -33.88 39.76 -8.63
C ALA A 539 -33.92 39.68 -10.17
N ARG A 540 -34.49 40.72 -10.81
CA ARG A 540 -34.57 40.80 -12.29
C ARG A 540 -33.18 40.92 -12.93
N ARG A 541 -32.28 41.75 -12.35
CA ARG A 541 -30.92 41.92 -12.81
C ARG A 541 -30.14 40.62 -12.73
N THR A 542 -30.23 39.91 -11.61
CA THR A 542 -29.53 38.62 -11.40
C THR A 542 -30.08 37.53 -12.30
N ARG A 543 -31.42 37.50 -12.55
CA ARG A 543 -32.01 36.56 -13.53
C ARG A 543 -31.56 36.82 -14.96
N LYS A 544 -31.29 38.07 -15.34
CA LYS A 544 -30.72 38.39 -16.66
C LYS A 544 -29.31 37.82 -16.80
N LEU A 545 -28.47 37.97 -15.77
CA LEU A 545 -27.13 37.36 -15.73
C LEU A 545 -27.21 35.84 -15.79
N LEU A 546 -28.16 35.21 -15.08
CA LEU A 546 -28.41 33.78 -15.16
C LEU A 546 -28.77 33.34 -16.58
N ALA A 547 -29.58 34.09 -17.30
CA ALA A 547 -29.94 33.77 -18.69
C ALA A 547 -28.76 33.91 -19.67
N GLU A 548 -27.84 34.82 -19.37
CA GLU A 548 -26.59 34.99 -20.15
C GLU A 548 -25.60 33.84 -19.93
N THR A 549 -25.45 33.35 -18.69
CA THR A 549 -24.61 32.22 -18.34
C THR A 549 -25.18 30.87 -18.79
N SER A 550 -26.52 30.77 -18.96
CA SER A 550 -27.22 29.52 -19.33
C SER A 550 -27.31 29.29 -20.85
N ARG A 551 -26.83 30.22 -21.70
CA ARG A 551 -26.96 30.13 -23.16
C ARG A 551 -26.28 28.93 -23.83
N GLY A 552 -25.56 28.09 -23.10
CA GLY A 552 -24.89 26.87 -23.58
C GLY A 552 -25.49 25.56 -23.06
N LYS A 553 -26.52 25.57 -22.23
CA LYS A 553 -27.14 24.34 -21.69
C LYS A 553 -28.48 24.07 -22.33
N GLU A 554 -28.68 22.86 -22.84
CA GLU A 554 -30.00 22.35 -23.28
C GLU A 554 -30.98 22.42 -22.09
N VAL A 555 -32.17 22.96 -22.36
CA VAL A 555 -33.26 23.01 -21.40
C VAL A 555 -33.72 21.57 -21.13
N GLY A 556 -33.48 21.07 -19.92
CA GLY A 556 -34.02 19.77 -19.50
C GLY A 556 -35.54 19.80 -19.55
N CYS A 557 -36.14 19.09 -20.53
CA CYS A 557 -37.59 18.84 -20.56
C CYS A 557 -37.90 17.78 -19.50
N SER A 558 -38.61 18.18 -18.44
CA SER A 558 -39.32 17.26 -17.58
C SER A 558 -40.57 16.79 -18.34
N VAL A 559 -40.56 15.55 -18.80
CA VAL A 559 -41.77 14.88 -19.28
C VAL A 559 -42.47 14.31 -18.04
N ILE A 560 -43.64 14.89 -17.71
CA ILE A 560 -44.56 14.36 -16.69
C ILE A 560 -45.23 13.09 -17.22
#